data_1ea90beafa756b7f2531de3e27f435c6
#
_entry.id   1ea90beafa756b7f2531de3e27f435c6
#
_cell.length_a   1.000
_cell.length_b   1.000
_cell.length_c   1.000
_cell.angle_alpha   90.00
_cell.angle_beta   90.00
_cell.angle_gamma   90.00
#
_symmetry.space_group_name_H-M   'P 1'
#
loop_
_entity.id
_entity.type
_entity.pdbx_description
1 polymer ?
#
loop_
_entity_poly.entity_id
_entity_poly.type
_entity_poly.pdbx_seq_one_letter_code
_entity_poly.pdbx_strand_id
1 'polypeptide(L)'
;MNKRSIVSALSLVVLFFGFALTAKAQAKAKKPRVVVVPSDRLLKSMNLLSETDDMGATSWIADYERAFLDNDLQAAMSKFNELMKDRGFEVTSLEQELKLAKNDPNHPIPIDIKIEFSYKVNKQGPRSTVMFTLEAFDAYSNKSIASASGTGQPAIGVDAATLLQEAVMNYLDKFNSQLQTTFESYLESGRESRLTVLATNGQSLENVVAGKTIAQHVEDWLTENCVRQAFSIDDQDEGRMSVSQSMMPLFNEQGRAVDARVFYRELAKYLKSLGLTVEGPRSGATASGMTGALGSAVLTIK
;
A
#
# COMPACT_ATOMS: atom_id res chain seq x y z
N MET A 1 -44.92 40.70 44.31
CA MET A 1 -44.55 39.59 43.45
C MET A 1 -43.49 40.06 42.47
N ASN A 2 -42.27 39.53 42.61
CA ASN A 2 -41.06 40.08 42.04
C ASN A 2 -40.86 39.78 40.53
N LYS A 3 -40.77 40.88 39.74
CA LYS A 3 -40.45 40.86 38.31
C LYS A 3 -38.99 40.38 37.97
N ARG A 4 -38.24 39.89 38.93
CA ARG A 4 -36.83 39.50 38.75
C ARG A 4 -36.59 38.01 38.43
N SER A 5 -37.62 37.15 38.48
CA SER A 5 -37.46 35.69 38.30
C SER A 5 -37.75 35.19 36.89
N ILE A 6 -38.21 36.05 35.94
CA ILE A 6 -38.57 35.61 34.60
C ILE A 6 -37.44 35.83 33.59
N VAL A 7 -36.48 36.70 33.89
CA VAL A 7 -35.36 36.97 32.97
C VAL A 7 -34.25 35.91 33.05
N SER A 8 -34.13 35.18 34.16
CA SER A 8 -33.09 34.14 34.32
C SER A 8 -33.42 32.79 33.67
N ALA A 9 -34.69 32.53 33.32
CA ALA A 9 -35.09 31.27 32.70
C ALA A 9 -34.97 31.29 31.17
N LEU A 10 -34.94 32.48 30.53
CA LEU A 10 -34.85 32.60 29.08
C LEU A 10 -33.41 32.59 28.58
N SER A 11 -32.43 32.90 29.42
CA SER A 11 -31.00 32.89 29.01
C SER A 11 -30.36 31.51 29.02
N LEU A 12 -30.99 30.49 29.61
CA LEU A 12 -30.44 29.13 29.69
C LEU A 12 -30.86 28.23 28.52
N VAL A 13 -31.86 28.62 27.76
CA VAL A 13 -32.37 27.83 26.60
C VAL A 13 -31.65 28.16 25.32
N VAL A 14 -31.00 29.32 25.21
CA VAL A 14 -30.30 29.72 23.96
C VAL A 14 -28.88 29.14 23.87
N LEU A 15 -28.32 28.59 24.97
CA LEU A 15 -26.95 28.03 24.99
C LEU A 15 -26.89 26.53 24.62
N PHE A 16 -28.02 25.86 24.43
CA PHE A 16 -28.06 24.42 24.05
C PHE A 16 -28.33 24.15 22.57
N PHE A 17 -28.52 25.17 21.74
CA PHE A 17 -28.76 24.98 20.28
C PHE A 17 -27.55 25.26 19.38
N GLY A 18 -26.38 25.48 19.95
CA GLY A 18 -25.18 25.90 19.21
C GLY A 18 -24.17 24.79 18.88
N PHE A 19 -24.36 23.55 19.29
CA PHE A 19 -23.48 22.43 18.96
C PHE A 19 -24.23 21.27 18.29
N ALA A 20 -24.90 21.56 17.18
CA ALA A 20 -25.05 20.56 16.16
C ALA A 20 -23.65 20.41 15.52
N LEU A 21 -22.74 19.76 16.23
CA LEU A 21 -21.57 19.11 15.64
C LEU A 21 -22.11 18.24 14.52
N THR A 22 -21.91 18.70 13.28
CA THR A 22 -21.97 17.83 12.13
C THR A 22 -20.92 16.76 12.37
N ALA A 23 -21.31 15.70 13.06
CA ALA A 23 -20.62 14.43 12.95
C ALA A 23 -20.74 14.06 11.47
N LYS A 24 -19.80 14.52 10.63
CA LYS A 24 -19.52 13.87 9.37
C LYS A 24 -19.34 12.43 9.78
N ALA A 25 -20.31 11.58 9.44
CA ALA A 25 -20.17 10.15 9.59
C ALA A 25 -18.85 9.83 8.89
N GLN A 26 -17.82 9.58 9.68
CA GLN A 26 -16.52 9.17 9.17
C GLN A 26 -16.82 7.89 8.41
N ALA A 27 -16.82 7.97 7.09
CA ALA A 27 -17.03 6.81 6.25
C ALA A 27 -16.04 5.77 6.78
N LYS A 28 -16.57 4.63 7.24
CA LYS A 28 -15.77 3.61 7.92
C LYS A 28 -14.65 3.24 6.96
N ALA A 29 -13.43 3.67 7.26
CA ALA A 29 -12.30 3.52 6.38
C ALA A 29 -12.23 2.06 5.96
N LYS A 30 -12.24 1.78 4.65
CA LYS A 30 -12.15 0.43 4.14
C LYS A 30 -10.86 -0.18 4.70
N LYS A 31 -10.98 -1.34 5.36
CA LYS A 31 -9.80 -2.05 5.87
C LYS A 31 -8.89 -2.40 4.71
N PRO A 32 -7.55 -2.28 4.89
CA PRO A 32 -6.60 -2.61 3.85
C PRO A 32 -6.65 -4.13 3.55
N ARG A 33 -6.53 -4.46 2.28
CA ARG A 33 -6.42 -5.84 1.83
C ARG A 33 -4.98 -6.30 1.98
N VAL A 34 -4.82 -7.38 2.72
CA VAL A 34 -3.52 -7.96 3.03
C VAL A 34 -3.35 -9.25 2.24
N VAL A 35 -2.22 -9.43 1.58
CA VAL A 35 -1.78 -10.71 1.05
C VAL A 35 -0.54 -11.17 1.78
N VAL A 36 -0.50 -12.45 2.15
CA VAL A 36 0.71 -13.07 2.72
C VAL A 36 1.36 -13.93 1.65
N VAL A 37 2.66 -13.74 1.46
CA VAL A 37 3.45 -14.44 0.46
C VAL A 37 4.69 -15.05 1.10
N PRO A 38 5.20 -16.19 0.63
CA PRO A 38 6.55 -16.66 0.98
C PRO A 38 7.57 -15.62 0.58
N SER A 39 8.54 -15.32 1.46
CA SER A 39 9.60 -14.37 1.14
C SER A 39 10.52 -14.91 0.06
N ASP A 40 11.20 -14.03 -0.67
CA ASP A 40 12.20 -14.41 -1.68
C ASP A 40 13.30 -15.27 -1.07
N ARG A 41 13.69 -14.99 0.18
CA ARG A 41 14.68 -15.81 0.91
C ARG A 41 14.18 -17.24 1.10
N LEU A 42 12.92 -17.43 1.48
CA LEU A 42 12.34 -18.75 1.66
C LEU A 42 12.24 -19.46 0.31
N LEU A 43 11.71 -18.81 -0.73
CA LEU A 43 11.62 -19.36 -2.07
C LEU A 43 12.99 -19.77 -2.64
N LYS A 44 14.03 -18.94 -2.41
CA LYS A 44 15.40 -19.26 -2.80
C LYS A 44 15.93 -20.50 -2.08
N SER A 45 15.63 -20.66 -0.80
CA SER A 45 16.02 -21.86 -0.04
C SER A 45 15.32 -23.13 -0.51
N MET A 46 14.16 -23.00 -1.14
CA MET A 46 13.38 -24.09 -1.74
C MET A 46 13.69 -24.32 -3.23
N ASN A 47 14.61 -23.54 -3.83
CA ASN A 47 14.90 -23.49 -5.27
C ASN A 47 13.65 -23.15 -6.12
N LEU A 48 12.83 -22.24 -5.63
CA LEU A 48 11.58 -21.78 -6.25
C LEU A 48 11.64 -20.30 -6.67
N LEU A 49 12.82 -19.70 -6.65
CA LEU A 49 13.08 -18.36 -7.16
C LEU A 49 14.13 -18.47 -8.27
N SER A 50 13.73 -18.19 -9.49
CA SER A 50 14.62 -18.20 -10.66
C SER A 50 14.97 -16.79 -11.10
N GLU A 51 16.21 -16.63 -11.51
CA GLU A 51 16.71 -15.39 -12.10
C GLU A 51 16.55 -15.44 -13.61
N THR A 52 15.99 -14.38 -14.18
CA THR A 52 15.90 -14.20 -15.64
C THR A 52 16.59 -12.89 -15.98
N ASP A 53 17.46 -12.95 -16.98
CA ASP A 53 18.12 -11.78 -17.57
C ASP A 53 17.41 -11.44 -18.88
N ASP A 54 16.78 -10.27 -18.95
CA ASP A 54 16.14 -9.77 -20.15
C ASP A 54 16.78 -8.42 -20.51
N MET A 55 17.58 -8.42 -21.58
CA MET A 55 18.29 -7.24 -22.12
C MET A 55 19.11 -6.45 -21.10
N GLY A 56 19.76 -7.14 -20.14
CA GLY A 56 20.57 -6.53 -19.09
C GLY A 56 19.78 -6.08 -17.85
N ALA A 57 18.50 -6.37 -17.78
CA ALA A 57 17.68 -6.21 -16.58
C ALA A 57 17.45 -7.58 -15.94
N THR A 58 18.04 -7.78 -14.76
CA THR A 58 17.81 -8.98 -13.95
C THR A 58 16.42 -8.91 -13.31
N SER A 59 15.59 -9.89 -13.58
CA SER A 59 14.30 -10.07 -12.91
C SER A 59 14.21 -11.43 -12.23
N TRP A 60 13.43 -11.49 -11.13
CA TRP A 60 13.23 -12.70 -10.36
C TRP A 60 11.82 -13.21 -10.55
N ILE A 61 11.68 -14.49 -10.90
CA ILE A 61 10.40 -15.17 -11.05
C ILE A 61 10.21 -16.13 -9.89
N ALA A 62 9.17 -15.90 -9.08
CA ALA A 62 8.80 -16.74 -7.95
C ALA A 62 7.78 -17.79 -8.36
N ASP A 63 8.06 -19.06 -8.06
CA ASP A 63 7.13 -20.18 -8.26
C ASP A 63 6.32 -20.41 -6.97
N TYR A 64 5.36 -19.52 -6.73
CA TYR A 64 4.47 -19.63 -5.57
C TYR A 64 3.60 -20.89 -5.59
N GLU A 65 3.24 -21.39 -6.77
CA GLU A 65 2.38 -22.58 -6.86
C GLU A 65 3.08 -23.81 -6.33
N ARG A 66 4.34 -23.99 -6.71
CA ARG A 66 5.15 -25.10 -6.16
C ARG A 66 5.45 -24.89 -4.68
N ALA A 67 5.59 -23.65 -4.22
CA ALA A 67 5.78 -23.38 -2.81
C ALA A 67 4.59 -23.87 -1.96
N PHE A 68 3.38 -23.75 -2.45
CA PHE A 68 2.17 -24.26 -1.75
C PHE A 68 1.98 -25.77 -1.79
N LEU A 69 2.85 -26.52 -2.47
CA LEU A 69 2.91 -27.98 -2.34
C LEU A 69 3.63 -28.43 -1.05
N ASP A 70 4.37 -27.53 -0.39
CA ASP A 70 4.92 -27.77 0.92
C ASP A 70 3.82 -27.66 1.99
N ASN A 71 3.48 -28.76 2.63
CA ASN A 71 2.41 -28.84 3.62
C ASN A 71 2.68 -27.99 4.86
N ASP A 72 3.94 -27.91 5.31
CA ASP A 72 4.31 -27.11 6.49
C ASP A 72 4.15 -25.60 6.18
N LEU A 73 4.56 -25.17 5.01
CA LEU A 73 4.36 -23.79 4.55
C LEU A 73 2.89 -23.46 4.42
N GLN A 74 2.11 -24.32 3.76
CA GLN A 74 0.66 -24.11 3.57
C GLN A 74 -0.07 -23.99 4.92
N ALA A 75 0.22 -24.91 5.86
CA ALA A 75 -0.39 -24.89 7.19
C ALA A 75 0.00 -23.64 7.98
N ALA A 76 1.27 -23.23 7.94
CA ALA A 76 1.79 -22.05 8.59
C ALA A 76 1.15 -20.76 8.04
N MET A 77 1.09 -20.62 6.72
CA MET A 77 0.48 -19.46 6.07
C MET A 77 -1.04 -19.40 6.32
N SER A 78 -1.73 -20.55 6.28
CA SER A 78 -3.16 -20.62 6.58
C SER A 78 -3.44 -20.15 8.01
N LYS A 79 -2.64 -20.60 8.97
CA LYS A 79 -2.78 -20.18 10.37
C LYS A 79 -2.44 -18.70 10.58
N PHE A 80 -1.41 -18.20 9.91
CA PHE A 80 -1.11 -16.77 9.96
C PHE A 80 -2.26 -15.92 9.38
N ASN A 81 -2.83 -16.34 8.25
CA ASN A 81 -3.99 -15.69 7.66
C ASN A 81 -5.19 -15.65 8.61
N GLU A 82 -5.48 -16.76 9.33
CA GLU A 82 -6.50 -16.81 10.37
C GLU A 82 -6.23 -15.78 11.47
N LEU A 83 -5.01 -15.77 12.02
CA LEU A 83 -4.61 -14.85 13.08
C LEU A 83 -4.72 -13.36 12.65
N MET A 84 -4.45 -13.05 11.39
CA MET A 84 -4.63 -11.69 10.85
C MET A 84 -6.11 -11.33 10.69
N LYS A 85 -6.96 -12.29 10.24
CA LYS A 85 -8.42 -12.10 10.17
C LYS A 85 -9.02 -11.84 11.53
N ASP A 86 -8.61 -12.57 12.56
CA ASP A 86 -9.07 -12.38 13.94
C ASP A 86 -8.76 -10.96 14.46
N ARG A 87 -7.68 -10.35 13.97
CA ARG A 87 -7.30 -8.96 14.24
C ARG A 87 -8.00 -7.95 13.34
N GLY A 88 -8.86 -8.44 12.47
CA GLY A 88 -9.74 -7.62 11.65
C GLY A 88 -9.14 -7.15 10.33
N PHE A 89 -8.08 -7.74 9.84
CA PHE A 89 -7.56 -7.47 8.48
C PHE A 89 -8.37 -8.24 7.44
N GLU A 90 -8.53 -7.65 6.25
CA GLU A 90 -9.10 -8.33 5.09
C GLU A 90 -7.97 -9.10 4.39
N VAL A 91 -7.84 -10.39 4.69
CA VAL A 91 -6.76 -11.23 4.16
C VAL A 91 -7.18 -11.91 2.88
N THR A 92 -6.45 -11.65 1.81
CA THR A 92 -6.59 -12.30 0.51
C THR A 92 -5.71 -13.54 0.45
N SER A 93 -6.28 -14.68 0.04
CA SER A 93 -5.51 -15.90 -0.15
C SER A 93 -4.74 -15.85 -1.46
N LEU A 94 -3.41 -15.81 -1.40
CA LEU A 94 -2.57 -15.82 -2.61
C LEU A 94 -2.85 -17.05 -3.47
N GLU A 95 -3.03 -18.23 -2.87
CA GLU A 95 -3.34 -19.47 -3.60
C GLU A 95 -4.62 -19.36 -4.43
N GLN A 96 -5.67 -18.73 -3.88
CA GLN A 96 -6.92 -18.51 -4.61
C GLN A 96 -6.74 -17.48 -5.73
N GLU A 97 -6.03 -16.41 -5.48
CA GLU A 97 -5.76 -15.38 -6.50
C GLU A 97 -4.94 -15.95 -7.67
N LEU A 98 -3.94 -16.80 -7.40
CA LEU A 98 -3.18 -17.48 -8.44
C LEU A 98 -4.06 -18.42 -9.28
N LYS A 99 -5.01 -19.14 -8.66
CA LYS A 99 -5.97 -19.97 -9.37
C LYS A 99 -6.90 -19.15 -10.28
N LEU A 100 -7.33 -17.96 -9.81
CA LEU A 100 -8.14 -17.05 -10.61
C LEU A 100 -7.34 -16.45 -11.77
N ALA A 101 -6.09 -16.03 -11.53
CA ALA A 101 -5.20 -15.48 -12.54
C ALA A 101 -4.85 -16.49 -13.65
N LYS A 102 -4.87 -17.80 -13.38
CA LYS A 102 -4.73 -18.84 -14.44
C LYS A 102 -5.88 -18.82 -15.43
N ASN A 103 -7.09 -18.54 -14.96
CA ASN A 103 -8.28 -18.51 -15.81
C ASN A 103 -8.51 -17.16 -16.47
N ASP A 104 -7.96 -16.10 -15.89
CA ASP A 104 -7.99 -14.74 -16.40
C ASP A 104 -6.61 -14.07 -16.22
N PRO A 105 -5.74 -14.06 -17.26
CA PRO A 105 -4.41 -13.42 -17.17
C PRO A 105 -4.44 -11.93 -16.83
N ASN A 106 -5.59 -11.27 -16.98
CA ASN A 106 -5.78 -9.86 -16.61
C ASN A 106 -6.40 -9.72 -15.23
N HIS A 107 -6.59 -10.82 -14.48
CA HIS A 107 -7.16 -10.77 -13.14
C HIS A 107 -6.25 -9.94 -12.21
N PRO A 108 -6.74 -8.78 -11.72
CA PRO A 108 -5.94 -7.96 -10.81
C PRO A 108 -5.97 -8.58 -9.42
N ILE A 109 -4.81 -8.81 -8.82
CA ILE A 109 -4.72 -9.18 -7.40
C ILE A 109 -4.81 -7.88 -6.59
N PRO A 110 -5.91 -7.62 -5.90
CA PRO A 110 -6.10 -6.38 -5.18
C PRO A 110 -5.36 -6.41 -3.84
N ILE A 111 -4.20 -5.76 -3.76
CA ILE A 111 -3.32 -5.77 -2.59
C ILE A 111 -3.06 -4.35 -2.13
N ASP A 112 -3.29 -4.07 -0.85
CA ASP A 112 -2.89 -2.81 -0.21
C ASP A 112 -1.62 -3.00 0.64
N ILE A 113 -1.44 -4.22 1.20
CA ILE A 113 -0.26 -4.63 1.96
C ILE A 113 0.19 -6.01 1.51
N LYS A 114 1.48 -6.14 1.21
CA LYS A 114 2.15 -7.43 1.02
C LYS A 114 2.90 -7.80 2.29
N ILE A 115 2.62 -8.96 2.89
CA ILE A 115 3.39 -9.50 4.01
C ILE A 115 4.25 -10.63 3.50
N GLU A 116 5.56 -10.45 3.56
CA GLU A 116 6.52 -11.50 3.29
C GLU A 116 6.75 -12.32 4.55
N PHE A 117 6.60 -13.61 4.39
CA PHE A 117 6.73 -14.61 5.45
C PHE A 117 7.89 -15.55 5.18
N SER A 118 8.73 -15.77 6.19
CA SER A 118 9.85 -16.68 6.12
C SER A 118 9.97 -17.45 7.43
N TYR A 119 10.32 -18.72 7.35
CA TYR A 119 10.64 -19.52 8.53
C TYR A 119 11.76 -20.52 8.27
N LYS A 120 12.36 -20.99 9.34
CA LYS A 120 13.37 -22.04 9.31
C LYS A 120 13.22 -22.93 10.53
N VAL A 121 13.18 -24.24 10.31
CA VAL A 121 13.19 -25.25 11.37
C VAL A 121 14.63 -25.64 11.67
N ASN A 122 15.05 -25.49 12.92
CA ASN A 122 16.34 -25.96 13.43
C ASN A 122 16.11 -27.20 14.29
N LYS A 123 16.74 -28.31 13.90
CA LYS A 123 16.65 -29.57 14.63
C LYS A 123 17.99 -29.86 15.38
N GLN A 124 17.89 -30.11 16.69
CA GLN A 124 19.00 -30.47 17.55
C GLN A 124 18.63 -31.76 18.30
N GLY A 125 19.05 -32.90 17.77
CA GLY A 125 18.61 -34.22 18.26
C GLY A 125 17.07 -34.33 18.17
N PRO A 126 16.37 -34.70 19.25
CA PRO A 126 14.92 -34.83 19.25
C PRO A 126 14.18 -33.48 19.35
N ARG A 127 14.88 -32.37 19.56
CA ARG A 127 14.31 -31.04 19.76
C ARG A 127 14.29 -30.28 18.46
N SER A 128 13.16 -29.63 18.20
CA SER A 128 12.96 -28.67 17.08
C SER A 128 12.67 -27.29 17.61
N THR A 129 13.23 -26.28 16.96
CA THR A 129 12.91 -24.85 17.14
C THR A 129 12.56 -24.24 15.80
N VAL A 130 11.67 -23.26 15.79
CA VAL A 130 11.34 -22.50 14.59
C VAL A 130 11.78 -21.06 14.77
N MET A 131 12.51 -20.54 13.80
CA MET A 131 12.76 -19.11 13.62
C MET A 131 11.82 -18.60 12.53
N PHE A 132 11.30 -17.39 12.69
CA PHE A 132 10.46 -16.75 11.67
C PHE A 132 10.83 -15.29 11.47
N THR A 133 10.46 -14.76 10.31
CA THR A 133 10.50 -13.34 9.98
C THR A 133 9.24 -12.98 9.22
N LEU A 134 8.62 -11.87 9.61
CA LEU A 134 7.51 -11.21 8.94
C LEU A 134 7.97 -9.82 8.54
N GLU A 135 7.67 -9.41 7.33
CA GLU A 135 7.91 -8.05 6.86
C GLU A 135 6.73 -7.60 6.00
N ALA A 136 6.11 -6.51 6.39
CA ALA A 136 4.98 -5.95 5.66
C ALA A 136 5.45 -4.77 4.81
N PHE A 137 5.04 -4.78 3.55
CA PHE A 137 5.32 -3.73 2.59
C PHE A 137 4.02 -3.06 2.14
N ASP A 138 4.04 -1.75 2.08
CA ASP A 138 3.00 -0.99 1.43
C ASP A 138 3.04 -1.25 -0.09
N ALA A 139 1.94 -1.74 -0.67
CA ALA A 139 1.89 -2.12 -2.08
C ALA A 139 1.97 -0.92 -3.05
N TYR A 140 1.86 0.31 -2.55
CA TYR A 140 1.95 1.54 -3.34
C TYR A 140 3.38 2.07 -3.39
N SER A 141 4.02 2.23 -2.25
CA SER A 141 5.38 2.78 -2.15
C SER A 141 6.48 1.72 -2.15
N ASN A 142 6.12 0.45 -1.91
CA ASN A 142 7.03 -0.68 -1.66
C ASN A 142 7.96 -0.47 -0.45
N LYS A 143 7.57 0.42 0.48
CA LYS A 143 8.30 0.65 1.72
C LYS A 143 7.88 -0.37 2.78
N SER A 144 8.84 -0.82 3.59
CA SER A 144 8.57 -1.63 4.77
C SER A 144 7.82 -0.79 5.81
N ILE A 145 6.69 -1.30 6.28
CA ILE A 145 5.77 -0.61 7.19
C ILE A 145 5.58 -1.30 8.54
N ALA A 146 5.93 -2.59 8.61
CA ALA A 146 5.96 -3.34 9.86
C ALA A 146 6.90 -4.53 9.73
N SER A 147 7.51 -4.93 10.81
CA SER A 147 8.34 -6.14 10.84
C SER A 147 8.27 -6.84 12.20
N ALA A 148 8.38 -8.16 12.16
CA ALA A 148 8.57 -8.99 13.34
C ALA A 148 9.48 -10.17 13.01
N SER A 149 10.29 -10.55 13.98
CA SER A 149 11.08 -11.77 13.90
C SER A 149 11.23 -12.37 15.29
N GLY A 150 11.37 -13.69 15.35
CA GLY A 150 11.52 -14.36 16.62
C GLY A 150 11.93 -15.82 16.46
N THR A 151 12.19 -16.45 17.61
CA THR A 151 12.49 -17.87 17.73
C THR A 151 11.52 -18.47 18.71
N GLY A 152 10.85 -19.55 18.31
CA GLY A 152 9.96 -20.31 19.19
C GLY A 152 10.74 -21.10 20.24
N GLN A 153 10.01 -21.57 21.25
CA GLN A 153 10.60 -22.45 22.27
C GLN A 153 10.94 -23.83 21.68
N PRO A 154 12.06 -24.46 22.12
CA PRO A 154 12.38 -25.82 21.69
C PRO A 154 11.33 -26.82 22.18
N ALA A 155 10.81 -27.64 21.26
CA ALA A 155 9.86 -28.70 21.60
C ALA A 155 10.28 -30.05 20.99
N ILE A 156 9.75 -31.15 21.53
CA ILE A 156 10.00 -32.51 21.09
C ILE A 156 8.70 -33.09 20.53
N GLY A 157 8.77 -33.65 19.31
CA GLY A 157 7.63 -34.33 18.70
C GLY A 157 6.50 -33.40 18.24
N VAL A 158 6.75 -32.09 18.16
CA VAL A 158 5.79 -31.09 17.68
C VAL A 158 6.13 -30.78 16.21
N ASP A 159 5.12 -30.67 15.37
CA ASP A 159 5.25 -30.32 13.97
C ASP A 159 5.65 -28.86 13.78
N ALA A 160 6.19 -28.53 12.59
CA ALA A 160 6.73 -27.22 12.29
C ALA A 160 5.63 -26.13 12.29
N ALA A 161 4.42 -26.45 11.85
CA ALA A 161 3.32 -25.48 11.78
C ALA A 161 2.86 -25.06 13.19
N THR A 162 2.76 -26.01 14.13
CA THR A 162 2.41 -25.73 15.54
C THR A 162 3.50 -24.89 16.21
N LEU A 163 4.78 -25.25 16.05
CA LEU A 163 5.90 -24.46 16.58
C LEU A 163 5.92 -23.04 16.04
N LEU A 164 5.62 -22.90 14.77
CA LEU A 164 5.58 -21.61 14.11
C LEU A 164 4.42 -20.75 14.61
N GLN A 165 3.24 -21.35 14.76
CA GLN A 165 2.09 -20.66 15.32
C GLN A 165 2.40 -20.08 16.70
N GLU A 166 2.95 -20.88 17.61
CA GLU A 166 3.32 -20.44 18.96
C GLU A 166 4.38 -19.33 18.92
N ALA A 167 5.39 -19.46 18.06
CA ALA A 167 6.41 -18.44 17.90
C ALA A 167 5.82 -17.11 17.41
N VAL A 168 4.99 -17.14 16.38
CA VAL A 168 4.41 -15.93 15.76
C VAL A 168 3.45 -15.22 16.74
N MET A 169 2.63 -15.94 17.49
CA MET A 169 1.65 -15.35 18.41
C MET A 169 2.26 -14.35 19.38
N ASN A 170 3.46 -14.62 19.89
CA ASN A 170 4.16 -13.76 20.84
C ASN A 170 4.58 -12.39 20.26
N TYR A 171 4.67 -12.27 18.95
CA TYR A 171 5.14 -11.05 18.27
C TYR A 171 4.07 -10.38 17.43
N LEU A 172 2.95 -11.04 17.21
CA LEU A 172 1.91 -10.61 16.29
C LEU A 172 1.22 -9.30 16.73
N ASP A 173 1.04 -9.08 18.04
CA ASP A 173 0.41 -7.86 18.54
C ASP A 173 1.30 -6.64 18.30
N LYS A 174 2.62 -6.77 18.47
CA LYS A 174 3.57 -5.70 18.12
C LYS A 174 3.57 -5.41 16.64
N PHE A 175 3.55 -6.45 15.80
CA PHE A 175 3.47 -6.31 14.34
C PHE A 175 2.19 -5.59 13.91
N ASN A 176 1.04 -5.98 14.46
CA ASN A 176 -0.24 -5.33 14.20
C ASN A 176 -0.26 -3.87 14.66
N SER A 177 0.34 -3.56 15.81
CA SER A 177 0.44 -2.18 16.30
C SER A 177 1.22 -1.30 15.31
N GLN A 178 2.31 -1.81 14.73
CA GLN A 178 3.06 -1.09 13.68
C GLN A 178 2.22 -0.84 12.44
N LEU A 179 1.47 -1.86 11.97
CA LEU A 179 0.56 -1.70 10.84
C LEU A 179 -0.50 -0.64 11.09
N GLN A 180 -1.15 -0.69 12.27
CA GLN A 180 -2.18 0.29 12.64
C GLN A 180 -1.62 1.71 12.68
N THR A 181 -0.48 1.92 13.34
CA THR A 181 0.20 3.23 13.41
C THR A 181 0.50 3.77 12.00
N THR A 182 0.96 2.92 11.09
CA THR A 182 1.21 3.33 9.71
C THR A 182 -0.08 3.74 9.01
N PHE A 183 -1.17 2.98 9.16
CA PHE A 183 -2.46 3.35 8.56
C PHE A 183 -3.04 4.64 9.11
N GLU A 184 -2.94 4.85 10.43
CA GLU A 184 -3.35 6.11 11.06
C GLU A 184 -2.53 7.28 10.50
N SER A 185 -1.22 7.09 10.31
CA SER A 185 -0.38 8.12 9.69
C SER A 185 -0.77 8.42 8.24
N TYR A 186 -1.22 7.43 7.48
CA TYR A 186 -1.68 7.63 6.10
C TYR A 186 -2.99 8.43 6.02
N LEU A 187 -3.86 8.30 7.03
CA LEU A 187 -5.08 9.12 7.10
C LEU A 187 -4.76 10.61 7.30
N GLU A 188 -3.70 10.92 8.04
CA GLU A 188 -3.29 12.28 8.35
C GLU A 188 -2.34 12.90 7.31
N SER A 189 -1.39 12.10 6.83
CA SER A 189 -0.27 12.57 6.00
C SER A 189 -0.43 12.22 4.53
N GLY A 190 -1.44 11.43 4.18
CA GLY A 190 -1.56 10.84 2.86
C GLY A 190 -0.68 9.61 2.68
N ARG A 191 -0.81 8.97 1.52
CA ARG A 191 -0.02 7.82 1.10
C ARG A 191 0.94 8.23 0.00
N GLU A 192 2.16 7.75 0.07
CA GLU A 192 3.19 8.07 -0.91
C GLU A 192 2.88 7.46 -2.28
N SER A 193 3.06 8.27 -3.31
CA SER A 193 2.98 7.86 -4.71
C SER A 193 4.11 8.47 -5.53
N ARG A 194 4.29 7.97 -6.75
CA ARG A 194 5.30 8.41 -7.71
C ARG A 194 4.64 8.85 -9.00
N LEU A 195 5.17 9.91 -9.61
CA LEU A 195 4.74 10.40 -10.90
C LEU A 195 5.93 10.54 -11.82
N THR A 196 5.79 10.09 -13.05
CA THR A 196 6.68 10.45 -14.14
C THR A 196 5.87 11.20 -15.19
N VAL A 197 6.31 12.39 -15.56
CA VAL A 197 5.76 13.16 -16.68
C VAL A 197 6.77 13.11 -17.80
N LEU A 198 6.34 12.70 -18.99
CA LEU A 198 7.16 12.62 -20.20
C LEU A 198 6.64 13.60 -21.23
N ALA A 199 7.52 14.38 -21.85
CA ALA A 199 7.23 15.16 -23.04
C ALA A 199 7.74 14.42 -24.28
N THR A 200 6.90 14.30 -25.29
CA THR A 200 7.20 13.54 -26.54
C THR A 200 6.69 14.31 -27.75
N ASN A 201 7.00 13.83 -28.96
CA ASN A 201 6.52 14.43 -30.21
C ASN A 201 6.89 15.90 -30.40
N GLY A 202 8.10 16.31 -29.95
CA GLY A 202 8.56 17.69 -30.07
C GLY A 202 8.01 18.63 -28.99
N GLN A 203 7.29 18.11 -27.99
CA GLN A 203 6.95 18.87 -26.80
C GLN A 203 8.12 18.93 -25.82
N SER A 204 8.18 20.01 -25.04
CA SER A 204 9.12 20.19 -23.94
C SER A 204 8.36 20.60 -22.69
N LEU A 205 8.79 20.15 -21.52
CA LEU A 205 8.24 20.58 -20.23
C LEU A 205 8.51 22.07 -19.95
N GLU A 206 9.45 22.68 -20.70
CA GLU A 206 9.72 24.11 -20.65
C GLU A 206 8.82 24.96 -21.57
N ASN A 207 7.99 24.33 -22.42
CA ASN A 207 7.04 25.05 -23.23
C ASN A 207 6.07 25.85 -22.37
N VAL A 208 5.88 27.11 -22.73
CA VAL A 208 5.01 28.02 -21.98
C VAL A 208 3.57 27.89 -22.48
N VAL A 209 2.67 27.58 -21.58
CA VAL A 209 1.21 27.50 -21.80
C VAL A 209 0.53 28.33 -20.72
N ALA A 210 -0.41 29.17 -21.09
CA ALA A 210 -1.14 30.04 -20.15
C ALA A 210 -0.22 30.83 -19.17
N GLY A 211 0.96 31.24 -19.65
CA GLY A 211 1.88 32.11 -18.91
C GLY A 211 2.87 31.40 -17.96
N LYS A 212 2.85 30.06 -17.89
CA LYS A 212 3.78 29.24 -17.10
C LYS A 212 4.32 28.09 -17.94
N THR A 213 5.47 27.53 -17.56
CA THR A 213 5.96 26.31 -18.20
C THR A 213 5.07 25.11 -17.82
N ILE A 214 5.07 24.07 -18.66
CA ILE A 214 4.35 22.82 -18.35
C ILE A 214 4.83 22.25 -17.03
N ALA A 215 6.14 22.28 -16.76
CA ALA A 215 6.72 21.84 -15.48
C ALA A 215 6.12 22.63 -14.31
N GLN A 216 6.07 23.97 -14.39
CA GLN A 216 5.46 24.81 -13.36
C GLN A 216 3.97 24.50 -13.13
N HIS A 217 3.21 24.19 -14.20
CA HIS A 217 1.82 23.76 -14.03
C HIS A 217 1.70 22.44 -13.26
N VAL A 218 2.61 21.50 -13.48
CA VAL A 218 2.64 20.24 -12.71
C VAL A 218 2.98 20.50 -11.24
N GLU A 219 3.97 21.34 -10.96
CA GLU A 219 4.39 21.71 -9.59
C GLU A 219 3.26 22.42 -8.83
N ASP A 220 2.62 23.40 -9.46
CA ASP A 220 1.49 24.11 -8.86
C ASP A 220 0.35 23.14 -8.52
N TRP A 221 0.01 22.25 -9.46
CA TRP A 221 -1.02 21.25 -9.22
C TRP A 221 -0.65 20.32 -8.06
N LEU A 222 0.61 19.86 -7.96
CA LEU A 222 1.08 19.05 -6.85
C LEU A 222 1.00 19.81 -5.52
N THR A 223 1.38 21.08 -5.53
CA THR A 223 1.28 21.96 -4.36
C THR A 223 -0.15 22.09 -3.86
N GLU A 224 -1.13 22.19 -4.76
CA GLU A 224 -2.54 22.34 -4.41
C GLU A 224 -3.22 21.04 -3.98
N ASN A 225 -2.77 19.88 -4.53
CA ASN A 225 -3.50 18.62 -4.41
C ASN A 225 -2.81 17.57 -3.52
N CYS A 226 -1.51 17.68 -3.28
CA CYS A 226 -0.82 16.79 -2.34
C CYS A 226 -1.20 17.13 -0.90
N VAL A 227 -1.39 16.09 -0.08
CA VAL A 227 -1.66 16.25 1.35
C VAL A 227 -0.49 17.00 1.98
N ARG A 228 -0.78 18.08 2.74
CA ARG A 228 0.21 18.97 3.34
C ARG A 228 1.19 19.59 2.34
N GLN A 229 0.83 19.66 1.07
CA GLN A 229 1.70 20.16 -0.01
C GLN A 229 3.03 19.38 -0.11
N ALA A 230 3.03 18.12 0.34
CA ALA A 230 4.24 17.32 0.45
C ALA A 230 4.49 16.54 -0.85
N PHE A 231 5.52 16.92 -1.58
CA PHE A 231 6.07 16.19 -2.72
C PHE A 231 7.55 16.49 -2.89
N SER A 232 8.27 15.64 -3.64
CA SER A 232 9.67 15.81 -3.99
C SER A 232 9.90 15.53 -5.46
N ILE A 233 10.47 16.47 -6.18
CA ILE A 233 10.94 16.30 -7.56
C ILE A 233 12.41 15.91 -7.47
N ASP A 234 12.75 14.72 -7.99
CA ASP A 234 14.13 14.21 -7.94
C ASP A 234 14.94 14.63 -9.16
N ASP A 235 14.27 14.69 -10.31
CA ASP A 235 14.91 14.96 -11.58
C ASP A 235 13.91 15.64 -12.52
N GLN A 236 14.39 16.65 -13.24
CA GLN A 236 13.62 17.41 -14.20
C GLN A 236 14.52 17.91 -15.32
N ASP A 237 14.13 17.58 -16.55
CA ASP A 237 14.68 18.11 -17.78
C ASP A 237 13.59 18.50 -18.77
N GLU A 238 13.95 18.90 -19.98
CA GLU A 238 12.99 19.28 -21.03
C GLU A 238 12.02 18.15 -21.41
N GLY A 239 12.47 16.90 -21.34
CA GLY A 239 11.71 15.71 -21.78
C GLY A 239 11.04 14.94 -20.65
N ARG A 240 11.47 15.17 -19.40
CA ARG A 240 11.04 14.35 -18.27
C ARG A 240 11.01 15.12 -16.95
N MET A 241 10.02 14.81 -16.13
CA MET A 241 9.98 15.17 -14.72
C MET A 241 9.70 13.90 -13.90
N SER A 242 10.51 13.66 -12.88
CA SER A 242 10.39 12.52 -11.97
C SER A 242 10.07 12.99 -10.57
N VAL A 243 8.88 12.64 -10.08
CA VAL A 243 8.42 12.91 -8.71
C VAL A 243 8.48 11.60 -7.95
N SER A 244 9.47 11.44 -7.06
CA SER A 244 9.67 10.20 -6.31
C SER A 244 8.73 10.06 -5.13
N GLN A 245 8.30 11.18 -4.57
CA GLN A 245 7.38 11.25 -3.45
C GLN A 245 6.32 12.30 -3.76
N SER A 246 5.06 11.90 -3.66
CA SER A 246 3.94 12.82 -3.55
C SER A 246 2.89 12.20 -2.65
N MET A 247 2.41 12.96 -1.69
CA MET A 247 1.49 12.47 -0.67
C MET A 247 0.05 12.61 -1.17
N MET A 248 -0.48 11.53 -1.75
CA MET A 248 -1.87 11.50 -2.22
C MET A 248 -2.83 11.17 -1.07
N PRO A 249 -4.08 11.67 -1.09
CA PRO A 249 -5.08 11.30 -0.09
C PRO A 249 -5.47 9.82 -0.24
N LEU A 250 -5.75 9.13 0.88
CA LEU A 250 -6.23 7.74 0.85
C LEU A 250 -7.59 7.60 0.21
N PHE A 251 -8.45 8.58 0.40
CA PHE A 251 -9.83 8.61 -0.07
C PHE A 251 -10.11 9.94 -0.75
N ASN A 252 -10.94 9.89 -1.79
CA ASN A 252 -11.49 11.11 -2.36
C ASN A 252 -12.65 11.64 -1.49
N GLU A 253 -13.21 12.79 -1.89
CA GLU A 253 -14.35 13.43 -1.20
C GLU A 253 -15.60 12.51 -1.09
N GLN A 254 -15.74 11.54 -1.98
CA GLN A 254 -16.83 10.56 -1.97
C GLN A 254 -16.50 9.33 -1.09
N GLY A 255 -15.36 9.30 -0.38
CA GLY A 255 -14.92 8.20 0.47
C GLY A 255 -14.43 6.97 -0.31
N ARG A 256 -14.11 7.12 -1.61
CA ARG A 256 -13.54 6.04 -2.42
C ARG A 256 -12.03 6.02 -2.29
N ALA A 257 -11.43 4.84 -2.20
CA ALA A 257 -9.99 4.68 -2.19
C ALA A 257 -9.35 5.27 -3.47
N VAL A 258 -8.22 5.94 -3.28
CA VAL A 258 -7.46 6.61 -4.33
C VAL A 258 -6.18 5.83 -4.58
N ASP A 259 -5.92 5.46 -5.82
CA ASP A 259 -4.62 5.00 -6.31
C ASP A 259 -3.93 6.11 -7.12
N ALA A 260 -2.66 5.93 -7.48
CA ALA A 260 -1.92 6.94 -8.23
C ALA A 260 -2.57 7.27 -9.57
N ARG A 261 -3.21 6.30 -10.26
CA ARG A 261 -3.91 6.55 -11.52
C ARG A 261 -5.14 7.41 -11.33
N VAL A 262 -5.89 7.17 -10.25
CA VAL A 262 -7.06 7.99 -9.91
C VAL A 262 -6.63 9.40 -9.56
N PHE A 263 -5.59 9.53 -8.73
CA PHE A 263 -5.05 10.82 -8.31
C PHE A 263 -4.54 11.65 -9.50
N TYR A 264 -3.64 11.11 -10.28
CA TYR A 264 -3.04 11.84 -11.41
C TYR A 264 -3.94 11.95 -12.65
N ARG A 265 -5.11 11.30 -12.67
CA ARG A 265 -6.14 11.58 -13.67
C ARG A 265 -6.66 13.00 -13.56
N GLU A 266 -6.72 13.55 -12.37
CA GLU A 266 -7.15 14.95 -12.18
C GLU A 266 -6.06 15.91 -12.69
N LEU A 267 -4.77 15.62 -12.49
CA LEU A 267 -3.68 16.35 -13.14
C LEU A 267 -3.78 16.27 -14.66
N ALA A 268 -4.03 15.09 -15.22
CA ALA A 268 -4.20 14.94 -16.66
C ALA A 268 -5.39 15.76 -17.20
N LYS A 269 -6.50 15.84 -16.47
CA LYS A 269 -7.65 16.70 -16.83
C LYS A 269 -7.27 18.17 -16.78
N TYR A 270 -6.55 18.59 -15.74
CA TYR A 270 -6.08 19.96 -15.60
C TYR A 270 -5.19 20.36 -16.78
N LEU A 271 -4.17 19.55 -17.12
CA LEU A 271 -3.28 19.83 -18.25
C LEU A 271 -4.04 19.86 -19.59
N LYS A 272 -5.04 18.99 -19.78
CA LYS A 272 -5.92 19.02 -20.96
C LYS A 272 -6.75 20.30 -21.04
N SER A 273 -7.19 20.85 -19.92
CA SER A 273 -7.93 22.12 -19.90
C SER A 273 -7.07 23.31 -20.34
N LEU A 274 -5.75 23.20 -20.26
CA LEU A 274 -4.80 24.18 -20.80
C LEU A 274 -4.53 24.01 -22.30
N GLY A 275 -5.18 23.05 -22.97
CA GLY A 275 -5.02 22.78 -24.39
C GLY A 275 -3.95 21.77 -24.74
N LEU A 276 -3.35 21.11 -23.74
CA LEU A 276 -2.32 20.08 -23.94
C LEU A 276 -2.94 18.73 -24.32
N THR A 277 -2.26 18.00 -25.21
CA THR A 277 -2.61 16.60 -25.48
C THR A 277 -1.89 15.71 -24.46
N VAL A 278 -2.65 15.06 -23.58
CA VAL A 278 -2.11 14.24 -22.48
C VAL A 278 -2.64 12.82 -22.58
N GLU A 279 -1.73 11.85 -22.58
CA GLU A 279 -2.05 10.42 -22.44
C GLU A 279 -1.76 9.91 -21.04
N GLY A 280 -2.55 8.96 -20.62
CA GLY A 280 -2.47 8.39 -19.28
C GLY A 280 -3.46 9.01 -18.29
N PRO A 281 -3.28 8.81 -17.00
CA PRO A 281 -2.14 8.09 -16.37
C PRO A 281 -2.16 6.58 -16.66
N ARG A 282 -0.98 6.05 -16.99
CA ARG A 282 -0.73 4.60 -17.04
C ARG A 282 -0.05 4.18 -15.75
N SER A 283 -0.24 2.93 -15.29
CA SER A 283 0.54 2.40 -14.19
C SER A 283 2.01 2.41 -14.56
N GLY A 284 2.87 2.88 -13.68
CA GLY A 284 4.31 2.75 -13.85
C GLY A 284 4.67 1.26 -13.88
N ALA A 285 5.52 0.84 -14.83
CA ALA A 285 6.04 -0.52 -14.85
C ALA A 285 6.91 -0.75 -13.61
N THR A 286 6.64 -1.84 -12.89
CA THR A 286 7.53 -2.34 -11.85
C THR A 286 8.07 -3.69 -12.28
N ALA A 287 9.37 -3.88 -12.13
CA ALA A 287 10.05 -5.12 -12.52
C ALA A 287 9.56 -6.38 -11.79
N SER A 288 8.75 -6.25 -10.75
CA SER A 288 8.30 -7.38 -9.90
C SER A 288 6.80 -7.65 -9.91
N GLY A 289 6.10 -7.39 -11.00
CA GLY A 289 4.72 -7.89 -11.29
C GLY A 289 3.62 -7.71 -10.23
N MET A 290 3.88 -7.71 -8.94
CA MET A 290 2.87 -7.71 -7.87
C MET A 290 2.80 -6.45 -7.02
N THR A 291 3.80 -5.58 -7.00
CA THR A 291 3.84 -4.41 -6.10
C THR A 291 4.36 -3.16 -6.80
N GLY A 292 3.89 -1.99 -6.39
CA GLY A 292 4.29 -0.69 -6.92
C GLY A 292 3.46 -0.15 -8.09
N ALA A 293 2.64 -0.99 -8.74
CA ALA A 293 1.79 -0.56 -9.86
C ALA A 293 0.68 0.40 -9.42
N LEU A 294 0.17 0.27 -8.20
CA LEU A 294 -0.90 1.12 -7.66
C LEU A 294 -0.39 2.49 -7.20
N GLY A 295 0.87 2.55 -6.78
CA GLY A 295 1.49 3.78 -6.25
C GLY A 295 2.27 4.58 -7.28
N SER A 296 2.28 4.20 -8.55
CA SER A 296 3.03 4.91 -9.59
C SER A 296 2.17 5.21 -10.81
N ALA A 297 2.41 6.36 -11.42
CA ALA A 297 1.75 6.78 -12.64
C ALA A 297 2.71 7.44 -13.63
N VAL A 298 2.44 7.25 -14.91
CA VAL A 298 3.14 7.91 -16.01
C VAL A 298 2.12 8.70 -16.82
N LEU A 299 2.38 9.99 -17.00
CA LEU A 299 1.68 10.88 -17.92
C LEU A 299 2.58 11.18 -19.11
N THR A 300 2.03 11.18 -20.30
CA THR A 300 2.76 11.56 -21.51
C THR A 300 2.08 12.75 -22.18
N ILE A 301 2.83 13.83 -22.39
CA ILE A 301 2.41 15.05 -23.07
C ILE A 301 2.92 14.97 -24.51
N LYS A 302 2.02 15.21 -25.46
CA LYS A 302 2.29 15.11 -26.91
C LYS A 302 2.01 16.41 -27.63
#